data_5412ffe515c4cf0487505e4d647412ff
#
_entry.id   5412ffe515c4cf0487505e4d647412ff
#
_cell.length_a   1.000
_cell.length_b   1.000
_cell.length_c   1.000
_cell.angle_alpha   90.00
_cell.angle_beta   90.00
_cell.angle_gamma   90.00
#
_symmetry.space_group_name_H-M   'P 1'
#
loop_
_entity.id
_entity.type
_entity.pdbx_description
1 polymer ?
#
loop_
_entity_poly.entity_id
_entity_poly.type
_entity_poly.pdbx_seq_one_letter_code
_entity_poly.pdbx_strand_id
1 'polypeptide(L)'
;MLPEPLRGYSSYREWLEAEEEFKGRVVFARLLPKAPPRPAPYEGAFAGVLRALGLTPYLHQQRALKRVEAGANVVLAYPTAAGKSLVYQAPVLQAALEGATSLLLFPTKALAHDQLRRLRAMAQVLGVEGVFPYDGDTPSATRRQARERGLVLLSNPDMLHYGLLPRHPDWAPFLARLRYVVLDELHAYRGVFGTHVALILRRLLRLARHYGASPQVLAASATIANAREHAEALTGLPFEELKAQVARTERELLVLLPKPLDRRGERRRSPLLEAAYLARRLAEAGLKGLVFAGARKSAELIARYAAHPLVRPYRAGYTARERRRLEADLKEGRVRV
;
A
#
# COMPACT_ATOMS: atom_id res chain seq x y z
N MET A 1 -8.36 -11.11 -21.79
CA MET A 1 -9.06 -12.41 -21.93
C MET A 1 -9.82 -12.65 -20.63
N LEU A 2 -11.12 -12.88 -20.73
CA LEU A 2 -11.96 -13.17 -19.56
C LEU A 2 -11.55 -14.50 -18.92
N PRO A 3 -11.80 -14.69 -17.60
CA PRO A 3 -11.57 -15.96 -16.94
C PRO A 3 -12.42 -17.09 -17.54
N GLU A 4 -11.97 -18.32 -17.37
CA GLU A 4 -12.58 -19.50 -18.00
C GLU A 4 -14.10 -19.60 -17.89
N PRO A 5 -14.72 -19.30 -16.74
CA PRO A 5 -16.17 -19.33 -16.60
C PRO A 5 -16.94 -18.33 -17.49
N LEU A 6 -16.25 -17.33 -18.04
CA LEU A 6 -16.85 -16.30 -18.89
C LEU A 6 -16.37 -16.34 -20.34
N ARG A 7 -15.81 -17.46 -20.81
CA ARG A 7 -15.25 -17.58 -22.17
C ARG A 7 -16.27 -17.36 -23.30
N GLY A 8 -17.56 -17.48 -23.03
CA GLY A 8 -18.63 -17.20 -23.98
C GLY A 8 -18.97 -15.73 -24.20
N TYR A 9 -18.34 -14.82 -23.44
CA TYR A 9 -18.60 -13.40 -23.47
C TYR A 9 -17.36 -12.61 -23.90
N SER A 10 -17.56 -11.48 -24.55
CA SER A 10 -16.47 -10.58 -24.97
C SER A 10 -16.01 -9.64 -23.83
N SER A 11 -16.86 -9.39 -22.85
CA SER A 11 -16.62 -8.46 -21.74
C SER A 11 -17.42 -8.81 -20.49
N TYR A 12 -17.05 -8.25 -19.32
CA TYR A 12 -17.87 -8.34 -18.11
C TYR A 12 -19.20 -7.60 -18.27
N ARG A 13 -19.21 -6.53 -19.08
CA ARG A 13 -20.45 -5.85 -19.43
C ARG A 13 -21.41 -6.78 -20.14
N GLU A 14 -20.97 -7.46 -21.19
CA GLU A 14 -21.80 -8.40 -21.94
C GLU A 14 -22.35 -9.52 -21.06
N TRP A 15 -21.52 -10.07 -20.18
CA TRP A 15 -21.96 -11.07 -19.20
C TRP A 15 -23.06 -10.53 -18.28
N LEU A 16 -22.89 -9.32 -17.72
CA LEU A 16 -23.92 -8.71 -16.86
C LEU A 16 -25.20 -8.38 -17.63
N GLU A 17 -25.09 -7.88 -18.86
CA GLU A 17 -26.26 -7.55 -19.69
C GLU A 17 -27.02 -8.81 -20.16
N ALA A 18 -26.37 -9.98 -20.22
CA ALA A 18 -27.03 -11.25 -20.50
C ALA A 18 -27.88 -11.77 -19.33
N GLU A 19 -27.58 -11.32 -18.12
CA GLU A 19 -28.35 -11.67 -16.91
C GLU A 19 -29.57 -10.79 -16.79
N GLU A 20 -30.76 -11.37 -16.75
CA GLU A 20 -32.06 -10.66 -16.68
C GLU A 20 -32.10 -9.66 -15.50
N GLU A 21 -31.43 -10.02 -14.39
CA GLU A 21 -31.36 -9.17 -13.19
C GLU A 21 -30.57 -7.87 -13.40
N PHE A 22 -29.61 -7.85 -14.32
CA PHE A 22 -28.71 -6.71 -14.55
C PHE A 22 -28.92 -6.02 -15.90
N LYS A 23 -29.71 -6.59 -16.77
CA LYS A 23 -29.94 -6.13 -18.14
C LYS A 23 -30.40 -4.67 -18.19
N GLY A 24 -29.77 -3.87 -19.06
CA GLY A 24 -30.10 -2.46 -19.28
C GLY A 24 -29.72 -1.55 -18.11
N ARG A 25 -28.92 -2.02 -17.15
CA ARG A 25 -28.59 -1.26 -15.94
C ARG A 25 -27.16 -0.77 -15.86
N VAL A 26 -26.31 -1.19 -16.79
CA VAL A 26 -24.94 -0.67 -16.93
C VAL A 26 -24.98 0.68 -17.64
N VAL A 27 -24.84 1.77 -16.89
CA VAL A 27 -24.96 3.16 -17.39
C VAL A 27 -23.62 3.75 -17.83
N PHE A 28 -22.53 3.12 -17.44
CA PHE A 28 -21.19 3.52 -17.85
C PHE A 28 -20.31 2.27 -17.95
N ALA A 29 -19.53 2.21 -19.01
CA ALA A 29 -18.53 1.17 -19.22
C ALA A 29 -17.26 1.80 -19.81
N ARG A 30 -16.10 1.48 -19.25
CA ARG A 30 -14.80 1.89 -19.76
C ARG A 30 -13.80 0.76 -19.70
N LEU A 31 -13.29 0.36 -20.84
CA LEU A 31 -12.19 -0.56 -20.93
C LEU A 31 -10.87 0.19 -20.69
N LEU A 32 -10.10 -0.26 -19.73
CA LEU A 32 -8.74 0.17 -19.48
C LEU A 32 -7.81 -0.89 -20.08
N PRO A 33 -7.17 -0.62 -21.22
CA PRO A 33 -6.39 -1.62 -21.94
C PRO A 33 -5.18 -2.06 -21.12
N LYS A 34 -4.70 -3.28 -21.40
CA LYS A 34 -3.44 -3.80 -20.88
C LYS A 34 -2.30 -2.83 -21.19
N ALA A 35 -1.47 -2.55 -20.22
CA ALA A 35 -0.20 -1.86 -20.41
C ALA A 35 0.93 -2.80 -20.02
N PRO A 36 1.84 -3.17 -20.95
CA PRO A 36 2.94 -4.09 -20.64
C PRO A 36 3.93 -3.44 -19.69
N PRO A 37 4.63 -4.25 -18.88
CA PRO A 37 5.76 -3.76 -18.11
C PRO A 37 6.88 -3.29 -19.06
N ARG A 38 7.60 -2.25 -18.64
CA ARG A 38 8.78 -1.74 -19.36
C ARG A 38 9.99 -1.85 -18.45
N PRO A 39 10.70 -3.00 -18.44
CA PRO A 39 11.94 -3.14 -17.69
C PRO A 39 12.97 -2.12 -18.22
N ALA A 40 13.75 -1.55 -17.30
CA ALA A 40 14.80 -0.60 -17.62
C ALA A 40 15.96 -0.82 -16.65
N PRO A 41 17.08 -1.39 -17.10
CA PRO A 41 18.27 -1.57 -16.26
C PRO A 41 18.71 -0.26 -15.60
N TYR A 42 19.21 -0.37 -14.38
CA TYR A 42 19.70 0.75 -13.61
C TYR A 42 21.19 0.55 -13.29
N GLU A 43 22.02 1.53 -13.59
CA GLU A 43 23.46 1.51 -13.46
C GLU A 43 24.02 2.54 -12.47
N GLY A 44 23.19 3.04 -11.56
CA GLY A 44 23.60 4.02 -10.54
C GLY A 44 24.00 3.38 -9.20
N ALA A 45 24.05 4.19 -8.16
CA ALA A 45 24.52 3.83 -6.82
C ALA A 45 23.82 2.59 -6.21
N PHE A 46 22.59 2.29 -6.61
CA PHE A 46 21.81 1.16 -6.07
C PHE A 46 21.89 -0.11 -6.95
N ALA A 47 22.70 -0.09 -8.02
CA ALA A 47 22.77 -1.19 -8.98
C ALA A 47 23.31 -2.49 -8.35
N GLY A 48 24.24 -2.38 -7.38
CA GLY A 48 24.77 -3.52 -6.64
C GLY A 48 23.67 -4.26 -5.87
N VAL A 49 22.84 -3.54 -5.13
CA VAL A 49 21.70 -4.08 -4.40
C VAL A 49 20.70 -4.75 -5.33
N LEU A 50 20.34 -4.09 -6.43
CA LEU A 50 19.37 -4.61 -7.39
C LEU A 50 19.87 -5.91 -8.05
N ARG A 51 21.14 -5.96 -8.45
CA ARG A 51 21.76 -7.17 -9.04
C ARG A 51 21.80 -8.33 -8.05
N ALA A 52 22.25 -8.06 -6.82
CA ALA A 52 22.29 -9.09 -5.78
C ALA A 52 20.92 -9.69 -5.46
N LEU A 53 19.86 -8.88 -5.58
CA LEU A 53 18.47 -9.31 -5.40
C LEU A 53 17.84 -9.92 -6.68
N GLY A 54 18.55 -9.96 -7.80
CA GLY A 54 18.00 -10.42 -9.08
C GLY A 54 16.86 -9.55 -9.62
N LEU A 55 16.84 -8.25 -9.30
CA LEU A 55 15.76 -7.33 -9.63
C LEU A 55 16.16 -6.38 -10.76
N THR A 56 15.34 -6.33 -11.80
CA THR A 56 15.40 -5.29 -12.83
C THR A 56 14.24 -4.32 -12.62
N PRO A 57 14.52 -3.04 -12.33
CA PRO A 57 13.45 -2.07 -12.14
C PRO A 57 12.69 -1.81 -13.45
N TYR A 58 11.44 -1.38 -13.33
CA TYR A 58 10.71 -0.83 -14.45
C TYR A 58 11.13 0.62 -14.70
N LEU A 59 10.87 1.12 -15.90
CA LEU A 59 11.26 2.46 -16.34
C LEU A 59 10.89 3.58 -15.33
N HIS A 60 9.70 3.53 -14.75
CA HIS A 60 9.26 4.51 -13.76
C HIS A 60 10.04 4.38 -12.44
N GLN A 61 10.41 3.17 -12.03
CA GLN A 61 11.25 2.93 -10.85
C GLN A 61 12.69 3.38 -11.12
N GLN A 62 13.24 3.07 -12.29
CA GLN A 62 14.58 3.52 -12.70
C GLN A 62 14.68 5.05 -12.67
N ARG A 63 13.68 5.75 -13.24
CA ARG A 63 13.63 7.22 -13.20
C ARG A 63 13.59 7.77 -11.79
N ALA A 64 12.80 7.13 -10.92
CA ALA A 64 12.71 7.52 -9.51
C ALA A 64 14.03 7.28 -8.76
N LEU A 65 14.67 6.13 -8.96
CA LEU A 65 15.98 5.83 -8.37
C LEU A 65 17.05 6.85 -8.76
N LYS A 66 17.08 7.31 -10.02
CA LYS A 66 17.98 8.38 -10.46
C LYS A 66 17.74 9.71 -9.73
N ARG A 67 16.48 10.06 -9.42
CA ARG A 67 16.18 11.27 -8.65
C ARG A 67 16.58 11.13 -7.19
N VAL A 68 16.39 9.94 -6.59
CA VAL A 68 16.86 9.62 -5.25
C VAL A 68 18.38 9.71 -5.17
N GLU A 69 19.10 9.13 -6.15
CA GLU A 69 20.56 9.19 -6.25
C GLU A 69 21.07 10.63 -6.37
N ALA A 70 20.34 11.49 -7.08
CA ALA A 70 20.65 12.92 -7.19
C ALA A 70 20.37 13.73 -5.91
N GLY A 71 19.91 13.10 -4.82
CA GLY A 71 19.66 13.75 -3.53
C GLY A 71 18.29 14.42 -3.41
N ALA A 72 17.38 14.27 -4.37
CA ALA A 72 16.06 14.88 -4.31
C ALA A 72 15.15 14.17 -3.31
N ASN A 73 14.41 14.94 -2.49
CA ASN A 73 13.25 14.37 -1.81
C ASN A 73 12.18 14.09 -2.86
N VAL A 74 11.66 12.88 -2.88
CA VAL A 74 10.69 12.45 -3.90
C VAL A 74 9.39 11.98 -3.29
N VAL A 75 8.29 12.28 -3.97
CA VAL A 75 6.99 11.67 -3.69
C VAL A 75 6.52 10.85 -4.89
N LEU A 76 6.35 9.55 -4.66
CA LEU A 76 5.90 8.58 -5.65
C LEU A 76 4.38 8.54 -5.67
N ALA A 77 3.74 9.30 -6.55
CA ALA A 77 2.29 9.29 -6.75
C ALA A 77 1.89 8.24 -7.80
N TYR A 78 2.20 6.97 -7.51
CA TYR A 78 1.94 5.84 -8.40
C TYR A 78 0.69 5.07 -7.97
N PRO A 79 -0.02 4.41 -8.91
CA PRO A 79 -1.11 3.51 -8.59
C PRO A 79 -0.70 2.40 -7.61
N THR A 80 -1.69 1.76 -6.99
CA THR A 80 -1.47 0.57 -6.17
C THR A 80 -0.82 -0.54 -7.01
N ALA A 81 0.03 -1.36 -6.40
CA ALA A 81 0.79 -2.43 -7.05
C ALA A 81 1.79 -1.97 -8.14
N ALA A 82 2.14 -0.69 -8.19
CA ALA A 82 3.15 -0.14 -9.10
C ALA A 82 4.61 -0.43 -8.69
N GLY A 83 4.82 -1.16 -7.61
CA GLY A 83 6.17 -1.44 -7.10
C GLY A 83 6.87 -0.22 -6.47
N LYS A 84 6.13 0.72 -5.87
CA LYS A 84 6.68 1.90 -5.17
C LYS A 84 7.76 1.53 -4.16
N SER A 85 7.57 0.42 -3.44
CA SER A 85 8.45 0.01 -2.35
C SER A 85 9.90 -0.20 -2.81
N LEU A 86 10.13 -0.71 -4.02
CA LEU A 86 11.50 -0.92 -4.52
C LEU A 86 12.31 0.38 -4.56
N VAL A 87 11.65 1.51 -4.87
CA VAL A 87 12.32 2.83 -5.01
C VAL A 87 12.88 3.34 -3.68
N TYR A 88 12.30 2.97 -2.55
CA TYR A 88 12.87 3.31 -1.25
C TYR A 88 13.64 2.14 -0.61
N GLN A 89 13.29 0.88 -0.90
CA GLN A 89 13.96 -0.29 -0.33
C GLN A 89 15.40 -0.42 -0.82
N ALA A 90 15.67 -0.20 -2.12
CA ALA A 90 17.01 -0.30 -2.66
C ALA A 90 17.98 0.75 -2.05
N PRO A 91 17.64 2.07 -1.98
CA PRO A 91 18.46 3.05 -1.27
C PRO A 91 18.66 2.76 0.22
N VAL A 92 17.60 2.33 0.91
CA VAL A 92 17.64 2.00 2.34
C VAL A 92 18.60 0.83 2.61
N LEU A 93 18.57 -0.21 1.78
CA LEU A 93 19.47 -1.35 1.90
C LEU A 93 20.91 -0.99 1.53
N GLN A 94 21.10 -0.15 0.52
CA GLN A 94 22.43 0.38 0.17
C GLN A 94 23.00 1.20 1.34
N ALA A 95 22.20 2.06 1.94
CA ALA A 95 22.60 2.84 3.10
C ALA A 95 22.98 1.94 4.29
N ALA A 96 22.26 0.86 4.52
CA ALA A 96 22.55 -0.11 5.57
C ALA A 96 23.88 -0.86 5.32
N LEU A 97 24.18 -1.23 4.08
CA LEU A 97 25.49 -1.80 3.70
C LEU A 97 26.65 -0.85 4.00
N GLU A 98 26.41 0.45 3.91
CA GLU A 98 27.38 1.52 4.20
C GLU A 98 27.39 1.94 5.68
N GLY A 99 26.62 1.27 6.55
CA GLY A 99 26.53 1.58 7.98
C GLY A 99 25.69 2.81 8.31
N ALA A 100 25.01 3.42 7.34
CA ALA A 100 24.06 4.49 7.57
C ALA A 100 22.69 3.95 8.01
N THR A 101 21.88 4.79 8.65
CA THR A 101 20.60 4.38 9.20
C THR A 101 19.41 4.93 8.40
N SER A 102 18.29 4.26 8.51
CA SER A 102 17.04 4.64 7.83
C SER A 102 15.83 4.39 8.72
N LEU A 103 14.87 5.30 8.67
CA LEU A 103 13.60 5.20 9.40
C LEU A 103 12.43 5.16 8.42
N LEU A 104 11.65 4.09 8.46
CA LEU A 104 10.48 3.88 7.62
C LEU A 104 9.22 4.02 8.47
N LEU A 105 8.34 4.93 8.09
CA LEU A 105 7.10 5.23 8.79
C LEU A 105 5.89 4.77 8.00
N PHE A 106 5.02 4.03 8.68
CA PHE A 106 3.77 3.50 8.15
C PHE A 106 2.60 3.98 8.99
N PRO A 107 1.41 4.23 8.43
CA PRO A 107 0.25 4.68 9.19
C PRO A 107 -0.29 3.62 10.15
N THR A 108 -0.02 2.34 9.89
CA THR A 108 -0.48 1.23 10.72
C THR A 108 0.61 0.20 10.96
N LYS A 109 0.55 -0.48 12.12
CA LYS A 109 1.46 -1.59 12.47
C LYS A 109 1.38 -2.75 11.47
N ALA A 110 0.19 -3.05 10.95
CA ALA A 110 -0.01 -4.14 10.00
C ALA A 110 0.78 -3.92 8.70
N LEU A 111 0.77 -2.70 8.17
CA LEU A 111 1.56 -2.33 6.99
C LEU A 111 3.07 -2.39 7.29
N ALA A 112 3.48 -1.89 8.45
CA ALA A 112 4.88 -1.96 8.88
C ALA A 112 5.37 -3.42 8.94
N HIS A 113 4.58 -4.33 9.53
CA HIS A 113 4.94 -5.74 9.66
C HIS A 113 4.96 -6.49 8.31
N ASP A 114 4.09 -6.14 7.36
CA ASP A 114 4.13 -6.72 6.02
C ASP A 114 5.39 -6.30 5.27
N GLN A 115 5.74 -5.01 5.33
CA GLN A 115 6.96 -4.49 4.74
C GLN A 115 8.23 -5.02 5.44
N LEU A 116 8.19 -5.20 6.76
CA LEU A 116 9.30 -5.77 7.52
C LEU A 116 9.69 -7.17 7.02
N ARG A 117 8.70 -8.04 6.79
CA ARG A 117 8.97 -9.41 6.29
C ARG A 117 9.69 -9.37 4.93
N ARG A 118 9.23 -8.53 4.02
CA ARG A 118 9.83 -8.36 2.69
C ARG A 118 11.25 -7.79 2.78
N LEU A 119 11.39 -6.72 3.54
CA LEU A 119 12.68 -6.04 3.68
C LEU A 119 13.73 -6.93 4.37
N ARG A 120 13.33 -7.74 5.37
CA ARG A 120 14.22 -8.72 5.99
C ARG A 120 14.68 -9.81 5.03
N ALA A 121 13.80 -10.32 4.18
CA ALA A 121 14.17 -11.30 3.16
C ALA A 121 15.21 -10.71 2.18
N MET A 122 15.03 -9.46 1.75
CA MET A 122 16.00 -8.77 0.90
C MET A 122 17.32 -8.51 1.64
N ALA A 123 17.24 -8.05 2.88
CA ALA A 123 18.40 -7.79 3.74
C ALA A 123 19.23 -9.06 3.98
N GLN A 124 18.58 -10.21 4.18
CA GLN A 124 19.23 -11.50 4.36
C GLN A 124 20.07 -11.90 3.12
N VAL A 125 19.54 -11.70 1.91
CA VAL A 125 20.28 -11.96 0.66
C VAL A 125 21.53 -11.10 0.57
N LEU A 126 21.49 -9.88 1.10
CA LEU A 126 22.59 -8.91 1.08
C LEU A 126 23.54 -9.04 2.27
N GLY A 127 23.30 -9.95 3.23
CA GLY A 127 24.06 -10.04 4.46
C GLY A 127 23.87 -8.83 5.39
N VAL A 128 22.79 -8.06 5.23
CA VAL A 128 22.48 -6.91 6.07
C VAL A 128 21.75 -7.38 7.33
N GLU A 129 22.36 -7.17 8.47
CA GLU A 129 21.73 -7.29 9.79
C GLU A 129 21.24 -5.91 10.26
N GLY A 130 20.39 -5.87 11.30
CA GLY A 130 19.96 -4.60 11.89
C GLY A 130 18.65 -4.04 11.33
N VAL A 131 17.77 -4.88 10.75
CA VAL A 131 16.42 -4.51 10.32
C VAL A 131 15.41 -4.87 11.42
N PHE A 132 14.87 -3.86 12.12
CA PHE A 132 14.02 -4.05 13.30
C PHE A 132 12.66 -3.38 13.17
N PRO A 133 11.59 -4.00 13.71
CA PRO A 133 10.37 -3.27 14.03
C PRO A 133 10.62 -2.40 15.27
N TYR A 134 9.96 -1.25 15.30
CA TYR A 134 9.94 -0.38 16.47
C TYR A 134 8.56 0.22 16.67
N ASP A 135 7.69 -0.53 17.32
CA ASP A 135 6.30 -0.17 17.58
C ASP A 135 5.85 -0.59 18.97
N GLY A 136 4.57 -0.37 19.32
CA GLY A 136 4.01 -0.67 20.62
C GLY A 136 4.01 -2.17 20.98
N ASP A 137 4.04 -3.05 19.98
CA ASP A 137 4.00 -4.51 20.17
C ASP A 137 5.41 -5.15 20.16
N THR A 138 6.44 -4.33 19.86
CA THR A 138 7.83 -4.79 19.83
C THR A 138 8.33 -5.14 21.24
N PRO A 139 8.81 -6.36 21.49
CA PRO A 139 9.35 -6.78 22.79
C PRO A 139 10.50 -5.90 23.26
N SER A 140 10.66 -5.72 24.58
CA SER A 140 11.69 -4.86 25.18
C SER A 140 13.12 -5.26 24.78
N ALA A 141 13.40 -6.56 24.69
CA ALA A 141 14.70 -7.07 24.23
C ALA A 141 14.98 -6.63 22.77
N THR A 142 13.99 -6.74 21.87
CA THR A 142 14.10 -6.31 20.47
C THR A 142 14.25 -4.80 20.37
N ARG A 143 13.54 -4.02 21.22
CA ARG A 143 13.72 -2.54 21.27
C ARG A 143 15.13 -2.14 21.69
N ARG A 144 15.73 -2.87 22.64
CA ARG A 144 17.12 -2.64 23.03
C ARG A 144 18.07 -2.93 21.87
N GLN A 145 17.93 -4.08 21.21
CA GLN A 145 18.73 -4.42 20.02
C GLN A 145 18.55 -3.39 18.90
N ALA A 146 17.33 -2.91 18.65
CA ALA A 146 17.05 -1.89 17.66
C ALA A 146 17.79 -0.58 17.94
N ARG A 147 17.91 -0.19 19.23
CA ARG A 147 18.65 0.99 19.66
C ARG A 147 20.17 0.81 19.55
N GLU A 148 20.68 -0.36 19.89
CA GLU A 148 22.13 -0.64 19.92
C GLU A 148 22.73 -0.87 18.53
N ARG A 149 22.02 -1.60 17.66
CA ARG A 149 22.52 -2.05 16.35
C ARG A 149 21.55 -1.87 15.17
N GLY A 150 20.48 -1.11 15.36
CA GLY A 150 19.52 -0.86 14.29
C GLY A 150 20.12 -0.03 13.17
N LEU A 151 20.04 -0.55 11.94
CA LEU A 151 20.35 0.18 10.72
C LEU A 151 19.08 0.62 10.02
N VAL A 152 18.05 -0.21 10.05
CA VAL A 152 16.74 0.11 9.45
C VAL A 152 15.64 -0.14 10.47
N LEU A 153 14.88 0.91 10.78
CA LEU A 153 13.74 0.83 11.69
C LEU A 153 12.43 1.02 10.93
N LEU A 154 11.49 0.09 11.14
CA LEU A 154 10.12 0.23 10.66
C LEU A 154 9.22 0.58 11.85
N SER A 155 8.53 1.71 11.77
CA SER A 155 7.79 2.28 12.88
C SER A 155 6.49 2.97 12.41
N ASN A 156 5.84 3.64 13.33
CA ASN A 156 4.69 4.50 13.07
C ASN A 156 4.87 5.87 13.79
N PRO A 157 4.09 6.90 13.42
CA PRO A 157 4.24 8.22 14.03
C PRO A 157 4.07 8.26 15.54
N ASP A 158 3.15 7.45 16.10
CA ASP A 158 2.91 7.41 17.56
C ASP A 158 4.14 6.89 18.29
N MET A 159 4.74 5.81 17.80
CA MET A 159 5.94 5.26 18.44
C MET A 159 7.14 6.20 18.31
N LEU A 160 7.21 6.94 17.21
CA LEU A 160 8.21 7.98 17.07
C LEU A 160 8.02 9.08 18.12
N HIS A 161 6.77 9.52 18.31
CA HIS A 161 6.42 10.57 19.27
C HIS A 161 6.66 10.16 20.72
N TYR A 162 6.20 8.99 21.13
CA TYR A 162 6.24 8.54 22.52
C TYR A 162 7.50 7.75 22.89
N GLY A 163 8.12 7.08 21.93
CA GLY A 163 9.24 6.16 22.18
C GLY A 163 10.60 6.70 21.83
N LEU A 164 10.79 7.22 20.61
CA LEU A 164 12.11 7.64 20.12
C LEU A 164 12.43 9.09 20.45
N LEU A 165 11.57 10.03 20.07
CA LEU A 165 11.88 11.46 20.16
C LEU A 165 12.03 11.99 21.59
N PRO A 166 11.28 11.54 22.62
CA PRO A 166 11.51 11.96 24.01
C PRO A 166 12.83 11.44 24.57
N ARG A 167 13.32 10.31 24.04
CA ARG A 167 14.57 9.67 24.45
C ARG A 167 15.66 9.80 23.38
N HIS A 168 15.63 10.87 22.60
CA HIS A 168 16.56 11.07 21.50
C HIS A 168 18.05 10.95 21.86
N PRO A 169 18.52 11.25 23.10
CA PRO A 169 19.93 11.03 23.46
C PRO A 169 20.32 9.56 23.40
N ASP A 170 19.41 8.64 23.78
CA ASP A 170 19.64 7.19 23.66
C ASP A 170 19.72 6.74 22.20
N TRP A 171 19.23 7.54 21.26
CA TRP A 171 19.19 7.30 19.82
C TRP A 171 20.19 8.16 19.04
N ALA A 172 21.07 8.89 19.75
CA ALA A 172 22.03 9.77 19.10
C ALA A 172 22.88 9.08 18.02
N PRO A 173 23.42 7.86 18.23
CA PRO A 173 24.19 7.15 17.19
C PRO A 173 23.35 6.78 15.94
N PHE A 174 22.07 6.48 16.11
CA PHE A 174 21.13 6.23 15.02
C PHE A 174 20.81 7.53 14.26
N LEU A 175 20.46 8.59 15.00
CA LEU A 175 20.09 9.89 14.43
C LEU A 175 21.25 10.57 13.71
N ALA A 176 22.48 10.43 14.21
CA ALA A 176 23.66 10.99 13.59
C ALA A 176 24.01 10.36 12.21
N ARG A 177 23.59 9.14 11.97
CA ARG A 177 23.81 8.41 10.71
C ARG A 177 22.54 8.33 9.85
N LEU A 178 21.47 9.03 10.21
CA LEU A 178 20.18 8.97 9.55
C LEU A 178 20.27 9.51 8.12
N ARG A 179 20.22 8.63 7.12
CA ARG A 179 20.32 8.98 5.70
C ARG A 179 18.95 9.09 5.03
N TYR A 180 18.03 8.19 5.37
CA TYR A 180 16.71 8.19 4.77
C TYR A 180 15.59 8.19 5.81
N VAL A 181 14.56 8.99 5.54
CA VAL A 181 13.26 8.91 6.19
C VAL A 181 12.23 8.55 5.11
N VAL A 182 11.56 7.43 5.27
CA VAL A 182 10.54 6.96 4.33
C VAL A 182 9.16 7.17 4.91
N LEU A 183 8.26 7.77 4.14
CA LEU A 183 6.85 7.99 4.48
C LEU A 183 6.00 7.15 3.53
N ASP A 184 5.57 5.97 3.95
CA ASP A 184 4.68 5.15 3.12
C ASP A 184 3.20 5.46 3.39
N GLU A 185 2.35 5.22 2.38
CA GLU A 185 0.92 5.57 2.40
C GLU A 185 0.68 7.04 2.83
N LEU A 186 1.44 7.97 2.24
CA LEU A 186 1.42 9.40 2.57
C LEU A 186 0.00 9.98 2.65
N HIS A 187 -0.91 9.52 1.80
CA HIS A 187 -2.31 9.95 1.75
C HIS A 187 -3.11 9.65 3.03
N ALA A 188 -2.61 8.79 3.90
CA ALA A 188 -3.23 8.51 5.20
C ALA A 188 -2.97 9.63 6.23
N TYR A 189 -1.90 10.41 6.07
CA TYR A 189 -1.50 11.47 7.01
C TYR A 189 -2.21 12.78 6.69
N ARG A 190 -3.51 12.87 6.96
CA ARG A 190 -4.35 14.05 6.67
C ARG A 190 -5.25 14.44 7.84
N GLY A 191 -5.86 15.65 7.74
CA GLY A 191 -6.68 16.19 8.81
C GLY A 191 -5.89 16.39 10.09
N VAL A 192 -6.54 16.26 11.25
CA VAL A 192 -5.91 16.42 12.57
C VAL A 192 -4.73 15.46 12.75
N PHE A 193 -4.89 14.20 12.33
CA PHE A 193 -3.79 13.23 12.38
C PHE A 193 -2.57 13.68 11.56
N GLY A 194 -2.81 14.16 10.33
CA GLY A 194 -1.74 14.70 9.48
C GLY A 194 -1.01 15.89 10.11
N THR A 195 -1.74 16.78 10.77
CA THR A 195 -1.13 17.91 11.50
C THR A 195 -0.19 17.44 12.61
N HIS A 196 -0.60 16.45 13.41
CA HIS A 196 0.27 15.86 14.43
C HIS A 196 1.50 15.20 13.81
N VAL A 197 1.34 14.43 12.73
CA VAL A 197 2.45 13.79 12.03
C VAL A 197 3.44 14.84 11.48
N ALA A 198 2.95 15.96 10.95
CA ALA A 198 3.79 17.04 10.46
C ALA A 198 4.69 17.61 11.57
N LEU A 199 4.15 17.85 12.77
CA LEU A 199 4.93 18.32 13.91
C LEU A 199 5.97 17.30 14.38
N ILE A 200 5.62 16.02 14.39
CA ILE A 200 6.52 14.91 14.72
C ILE A 200 7.67 14.83 13.71
N LEU A 201 7.39 14.90 12.40
CA LEU A 201 8.41 14.86 11.36
C LEU A 201 9.35 16.05 11.42
N ARG A 202 8.84 17.26 11.61
CA ARG A 202 9.66 18.47 11.78
C ARG A 202 10.58 18.38 13.00
N ARG A 203 10.08 17.81 14.10
CA ARG A 203 10.89 17.53 15.28
C ARG A 203 11.98 16.49 15.00
N LEU A 204 11.65 15.40 14.31
CA LEU A 204 12.63 14.38 13.87
C LEU A 204 13.74 15.00 13.03
N LEU A 205 13.38 15.75 11.99
CA LEU A 205 14.34 16.38 11.07
C LEU A 205 15.23 17.40 11.78
N ARG A 206 14.68 18.14 12.76
CA ARG A 206 15.48 19.05 13.60
C ARG A 206 16.45 18.30 14.50
N LEU A 207 16.04 17.19 15.12
CA LEU A 207 16.92 16.36 15.94
C LEU A 207 17.99 15.66 15.10
N ALA A 208 17.67 15.16 13.90
CA ALA A 208 18.68 14.61 12.99
C ALA A 208 19.75 15.65 12.68
N ARG A 209 19.36 16.88 12.35
CA ARG A 209 20.30 17.99 12.13
C ARG A 209 21.14 18.34 13.37
N HIS A 210 20.53 18.30 14.56
CA HIS A 210 21.24 18.51 15.82
C HIS A 210 22.36 17.48 16.02
N TYR A 211 22.16 16.24 15.58
CA TYR A 211 23.17 15.18 15.60
C TYR A 211 24.04 15.12 14.35
N GLY A 212 23.98 16.11 13.45
CA GLY A 212 24.83 16.23 12.28
C GLY A 212 24.33 15.55 11.02
N ALA A 213 23.13 14.96 11.01
CA ALA A 213 22.54 14.32 9.84
C ALA A 213 21.56 15.24 9.10
N SER A 214 21.50 15.09 7.77
CA SER A 214 20.52 15.76 6.91
C SER A 214 19.81 14.69 6.05
N PRO A 215 18.84 13.98 6.60
CA PRO A 215 18.21 12.86 5.92
C PRO A 215 17.39 13.32 4.71
N GLN A 216 17.51 12.54 3.63
CA GLN A 216 16.65 12.65 2.47
C GLN A 216 15.30 11.98 2.78
N VAL A 217 14.19 12.60 2.35
CA VAL A 217 12.84 12.08 2.59
C VAL A 217 12.26 11.48 1.32
N LEU A 218 11.86 10.22 1.41
CA LEU A 218 11.24 9.47 0.33
C LEU A 218 9.79 9.16 0.69
N ALA A 219 8.84 9.69 -0.06
CA ALA A 219 7.42 9.48 0.20
C ALA A 219 6.76 8.59 -0.88
N ALA A 220 5.89 7.70 -0.46
CA ALA A 220 5.08 6.89 -1.36
C ALA A 220 3.59 7.08 -1.05
N SER A 221 2.78 7.24 -2.09
CA SER A 221 1.34 7.46 -1.97
C SER A 221 0.58 6.69 -3.04
N ALA A 222 -0.69 6.41 -2.79
CA ALA A 222 -1.63 6.17 -3.87
C ALA A 222 -1.74 7.43 -4.74
N THR A 223 -2.36 7.33 -5.90
CA THR A 223 -2.59 8.48 -6.78
C THR A 223 -3.51 9.49 -6.08
N ILE A 224 -2.95 10.64 -5.71
CA ILE A 224 -3.67 11.81 -5.19
C ILE A 224 -3.29 13.04 -5.99
N ALA A 225 -4.18 14.02 -6.05
CA ALA A 225 -4.00 15.19 -6.92
C ALA A 225 -2.85 16.10 -6.46
N ASN A 226 -2.61 16.19 -5.15
CA ASN A 226 -1.70 17.15 -4.50
C ASN A 226 -0.59 16.46 -3.68
N ALA A 227 0.02 15.40 -4.23
CA ALA A 227 1.01 14.60 -3.49
C ALA A 227 2.23 15.42 -3.07
N ARG A 228 2.71 16.30 -3.94
CA ARG A 228 3.86 17.18 -3.66
C ARG A 228 3.55 18.16 -2.53
N GLU A 229 2.51 18.94 -2.69
CA GLU A 229 2.10 19.95 -1.70
C GLU A 229 1.84 19.31 -0.32
N HIS A 230 1.28 18.09 -0.33
CA HIS A 230 1.02 17.35 0.89
C HIS A 230 2.33 16.89 1.57
N ALA A 231 3.30 16.36 0.82
CA ALA A 231 4.61 15.98 1.35
C ALA A 231 5.38 17.21 1.91
N GLU A 232 5.35 18.33 1.19
CA GLU A 232 5.94 19.59 1.60
C GLU A 232 5.29 20.15 2.88
N ALA A 233 3.96 20.09 2.97
CA ALA A 233 3.24 20.51 4.18
C ALA A 233 3.59 19.66 5.41
N LEU A 234 3.76 18.35 5.24
CA LEU A 234 4.13 17.44 6.34
C LEU A 234 5.56 17.65 6.83
N THR A 235 6.50 17.89 5.93
CA THR A 235 7.93 17.86 6.27
C THR A 235 8.57 19.24 6.35
N GLY A 236 8.04 20.23 5.64
CA GLY A 236 8.66 21.53 5.44
C GLY A 236 9.86 21.51 4.47
N LEU A 237 10.02 20.46 3.68
CA LEU A 237 11.07 20.30 2.69
C LEU A 237 10.51 20.34 1.27
N PRO A 238 11.28 20.78 0.26
CA PRO A 238 10.86 20.70 -1.14
C PRO A 238 10.85 19.26 -1.63
N PHE A 239 9.89 18.92 -2.50
CA PHE A 239 9.74 17.59 -3.10
C PHE A 239 9.61 17.64 -4.61
N GLU A 240 10.10 16.59 -5.26
CA GLU A 240 9.78 16.28 -6.64
C GLU A 240 8.66 15.23 -6.69
N GLU A 241 7.57 15.56 -7.36
CA GLU A 241 6.47 14.60 -7.59
C GLU A 241 6.75 13.76 -8.82
N LEU A 242 6.75 12.45 -8.62
CA LEU A 242 6.92 11.48 -9.70
C LEU A 242 5.61 10.76 -9.97
N LYS A 243 5.08 10.97 -11.17
CA LYS A 243 3.89 10.29 -11.71
C LYS A 243 4.32 9.33 -12.79
N ALA A 244 3.64 8.19 -12.91
CA ALA A 244 3.95 7.24 -13.96
C ALA A 244 2.72 6.47 -14.42
N GLN A 245 2.73 6.16 -15.71
CA GLN A 245 1.93 5.08 -16.24
C GLN A 245 2.65 3.77 -15.91
N VAL A 246 1.96 2.88 -15.20
CA VAL A 246 2.52 1.60 -14.79
C VAL A 246 1.92 0.45 -15.59
N ALA A 247 2.63 -0.68 -15.62
CA ALA A 247 2.09 -1.91 -16.17
C ALA A 247 0.76 -2.26 -15.48
N ARG A 248 -0.21 -2.66 -16.26
CA ARG A 248 -1.52 -3.10 -15.76
C ARG A 248 -2.08 -4.22 -16.62
N THR A 249 -2.83 -5.09 -16.02
CA THR A 249 -3.74 -5.99 -16.73
C THR A 249 -4.89 -5.19 -17.32
N GLU A 250 -5.54 -5.73 -18.32
CA GLU A 250 -6.80 -5.20 -18.81
C GLU A 250 -7.83 -5.15 -17.67
N ARG A 251 -8.58 -4.06 -17.58
CA ARG A 251 -9.62 -3.85 -16.58
C ARG A 251 -10.84 -3.23 -17.24
N GLU A 252 -12.00 -3.65 -16.81
CA GLU A 252 -13.25 -3.03 -17.21
C GLU A 252 -13.87 -2.34 -15.99
N LEU A 253 -14.15 -1.04 -16.13
CA LEU A 253 -14.84 -0.25 -15.13
C LEU A 253 -16.29 -0.12 -15.56
N LEU A 254 -17.19 -0.63 -14.73
CA LEU A 254 -18.64 -0.59 -14.97
C LEU A 254 -19.33 0.18 -13.85
N VAL A 255 -20.30 1.00 -14.20
CA VAL A 255 -21.23 1.61 -13.24
C VAL A 255 -22.62 1.02 -13.46
N LEU A 256 -23.12 0.36 -12.44
CA LEU A 256 -24.41 -0.31 -12.44
C LEU A 256 -25.41 0.49 -11.61
N LEU A 257 -26.56 0.85 -12.18
CA LEU A 257 -27.65 1.44 -11.42
C LEU A 257 -28.42 0.37 -10.65
N PRO A 258 -28.83 0.67 -9.40
CA PRO A 258 -29.73 -0.20 -8.67
C PRO A 258 -31.07 -0.40 -9.40
N LYS A 259 -31.65 -1.61 -9.27
CA LYS A 259 -32.91 -1.98 -9.93
C LYS A 259 -34.03 -1.01 -9.52
N PRO A 260 -34.79 -0.45 -10.49
CA PRO A 260 -35.96 0.35 -10.16
C PRO A 260 -37.03 -0.52 -9.52
N LEU A 261 -37.73 0.02 -8.52
CA LEU A 261 -38.83 -0.62 -7.81
C LEU A 261 -40.18 -0.08 -8.24
N ASP A 262 -40.22 1.00 -9.02
CA ASP A 262 -41.38 1.60 -9.60
C ASP A 262 -41.20 1.94 -11.09
N ARG A 263 -42.30 2.22 -11.79
CA ARG A 263 -42.28 2.55 -13.23
C ARG A 263 -41.56 3.87 -13.55
N ARG A 264 -41.49 4.81 -12.59
CA ARG A 264 -40.83 6.11 -12.76
C ARG A 264 -39.32 6.06 -12.47
N GLY A 265 -38.84 4.96 -11.86
CA GLY A 265 -37.46 4.81 -11.48
C GLY A 265 -37.00 5.70 -10.32
N GLU A 266 -37.93 6.31 -9.59
CA GLU A 266 -37.70 7.17 -8.43
C GLU A 266 -37.25 6.34 -7.22
N ARG A 267 -37.90 5.20 -7.02
CA ARG A 267 -37.51 4.23 -5.97
C ARG A 267 -36.62 3.16 -6.57
N ARG A 268 -35.50 2.94 -5.93
CA ARG A 268 -34.52 1.93 -6.36
C ARG A 268 -34.20 0.97 -5.23
N ARG A 269 -33.80 -0.22 -5.60
CA ARG A 269 -33.34 -1.23 -4.65
C ARG A 269 -32.09 -0.73 -3.91
N SER A 270 -31.95 -1.14 -2.64
CA SER A 270 -30.79 -0.77 -1.82
C SER A 270 -29.47 -1.19 -2.47
N PRO A 271 -28.41 -0.33 -2.47
CA PRO A 271 -27.08 -0.70 -2.94
C PRO A 271 -26.49 -1.94 -2.24
N LEU A 272 -26.88 -2.21 -0.99
CA LEU A 272 -26.46 -3.42 -0.27
C LEU A 272 -27.04 -4.69 -0.89
N LEU A 273 -28.32 -4.65 -1.31
CA LEU A 273 -28.95 -5.76 -2.01
C LEU A 273 -28.35 -5.96 -3.40
N GLU A 274 -28.07 -4.88 -4.13
CA GLU A 274 -27.39 -4.96 -5.42
C GLU A 274 -26.01 -5.63 -5.29
N ALA A 275 -25.23 -5.20 -4.31
CA ALA A 275 -23.92 -5.79 -4.02
C ALA A 275 -24.04 -7.29 -3.65
N ALA A 276 -25.09 -7.65 -2.90
CA ALA A 276 -25.36 -9.04 -2.53
C ALA A 276 -25.72 -9.91 -3.73
N TYR A 277 -26.59 -9.43 -4.63
CA TYR A 277 -26.94 -10.13 -5.87
C TYR A 277 -25.70 -10.32 -6.76
N LEU A 278 -24.89 -9.26 -6.94
CA LEU A 278 -23.67 -9.35 -7.74
C LEU A 278 -22.65 -10.30 -7.11
N ALA A 279 -22.44 -10.25 -5.79
CA ALA A 279 -21.55 -11.16 -5.07
C ALA A 279 -21.98 -12.62 -5.26
N ARG A 280 -23.27 -12.90 -5.17
CA ARG A 280 -23.84 -14.22 -5.43
C ARG A 280 -23.55 -14.68 -6.86
N ARG A 281 -23.82 -13.84 -7.88
CA ARG A 281 -23.58 -14.18 -9.29
C ARG A 281 -22.12 -14.43 -9.59
N LEU A 282 -21.21 -13.63 -9.01
CA LEU A 282 -19.76 -13.87 -9.11
C LEU A 282 -19.37 -15.24 -8.51
N ALA A 283 -19.91 -15.58 -7.34
CA ALA A 283 -19.64 -16.85 -6.69
C ALA A 283 -20.18 -18.04 -7.49
N GLU A 284 -21.41 -17.96 -8.01
CA GLU A 284 -22.06 -18.98 -8.87
C GLU A 284 -21.28 -19.17 -10.19
N ALA A 285 -20.78 -18.09 -10.77
CA ALA A 285 -19.91 -18.14 -11.94
C ALA A 285 -18.47 -18.61 -11.64
N GLY A 286 -18.15 -18.98 -10.39
CA GLY A 286 -16.81 -19.41 -9.99
C GLY A 286 -15.75 -18.31 -9.99
N LEU A 287 -16.15 -17.04 -10.11
CA LEU A 287 -15.26 -15.90 -10.14
C LEU A 287 -14.82 -15.49 -8.73
N LYS A 288 -13.58 -15.04 -8.60
CA LYS A 288 -13.10 -14.42 -7.36
C LYS A 288 -13.46 -12.93 -7.37
N GLY A 289 -13.99 -12.44 -6.26
CA GLY A 289 -14.39 -11.05 -6.12
C GLY A 289 -14.11 -10.50 -4.71
N LEU A 290 -14.12 -9.16 -4.61
CA LEU A 290 -14.10 -8.44 -3.35
C LEU A 290 -15.18 -7.36 -3.40
N VAL A 291 -16.05 -7.35 -2.40
CA VAL A 291 -17.08 -6.34 -2.23
C VAL A 291 -16.70 -5.44 -1.07
N PHE A 292 -16.47 -4.15 -1.36
CA PHE A 292 -16.13 -3.16 -0.33
C PHE A 292 -17.40 -2.51 0.22
N ALA A 293 -17.60 -2.60 1.52
CA ALA A 293 -18.73 -2.01 2.22
C ALA A 293 -18.29 -0.87 3.15
N GLY A 294 -19.08 0.19 3.25
CA GLY A 294 -18.75 1.37 4.06
C GLY A 294 -18.82 1.15 5.57
N ALA A 295 -19.41 0.04 6.05
CA ALA A 295 -19.53 -0.29 7.47
C ALA A 295 -19.46 -1.80 7.72
N ARG A 296 -19.03 -2.18 8.93
CA ARG A 296 -18.95 -3.60 9.36
C ARG A 296 -20.30 -4.30 9.22
N LYS A 297 -21.38 -3.64 9.66
CA LYS A 297 -22.74 -4.15 9.55
C LYS A 297 -23.16 -4.37 8.08
N SER A 298 -22.75 -3.47 7.19
CA SER A 298 -23.03 -3.60 5.75
C SER A 298 -22.37 -4.83 5.13
N ALA A 299 -21.12 -5.15 5.51
CA ALA A 299 -20.44 -6.36 5.04
C ALA A 299 -21.16 -7.64 5.47
N GLU A 300 -21.62 -7.71 6.72
CA GLU A 300 -22.43 -8.83 7.23
C GLU A 300 -23.76 -8.96 6.49
N LEU A 301 -24.46 -7.84 6.27
CA LEU A 301 -25.74 -7.84 5.56
C LEU A 301 -25.60 -8.26 4.10
N ILE A 302 -24.54 -7.82 3.40
CA ILE A 302 -24.28 -8.24 2.02
C ILE A 302 -24.09 -9.77 1.96
N ALA A 303 -23.25 -10.34 2.82
CA ALA A 303 -23.05 -11.78 2.86
C ALA A 303 -24.32 -12.55 3.21
N ARG A 304 -25.11 -12.04 4.17
CA ARG A 304 -26.41 -12.63 4.55
C ARG A 304 -27.40 -12.59 3.40
N TYR A 305 -27.51 -11.46 2.69
CA TYR A 305 -28.45 -11.32 1.57
C TYR A 305 -28.00 -12.07 0.31
N ALA A 306 -26.70 -12.22 0.10
CA ALA A 306 -26.18 -13.08 -0.98
C ALA A 306 -26.61 -14.53 -0.79
N ALA A 307 -26.78 -14.98 0.47
CA ALA A 307 -27.23 -16.33 0.84
C ALA A 307 -26.49 -17.44 0.11
N HIS A 308 -25.16 -17.30 -0.04
CA HIS A 308 -24.32 -18.23 -0.79
C HIS A 308 -23.11 -18.68 0.03
N PRO A 309 -22.79 -20.00 0.11
CA PRO A 309 -21.75 -20.53 0.99
C PRO A 309 -20.35 -20.02 0.65
N LEU A 310 -20.08 -19.61 -0.60
CA LEU A 310 -18.79 -19.09 -1.05
C LEU A 310 -18.67 -17.56 -0.91
N VAL A 311 -19.70 -16.88 -0.39
CA VAL A 311 -19.67 -15.45 -0.05
C VAL A 311 -19.51 -15.31 1.46
N ARG A 312 -18.42 -14.69 1.90
CA ARG A 312 -18.08 -14.55 3.33
C ARG A 312 -17.75 -13.12 3.70
N PRO A 313 -18.26 -12.61 4.83
CA PRO A 313 -17.90 -11.29 5.30
C PRO A 313 -16.46 -11.30 5.85
N TYR A 314 -15.73 -10.21 5.60
CA TYR A 314 -14.42 -9.94 6.17
C TYR A 314 -14.43 -8.55 6.81
N ARG A 315 -14.21 -8.46 8.12
CA ARG A 315 -14.31 -7.20 8.84
C ARG A 315 -13.39 -7.10 10.05
N ALA A 316 -13.16 -5.88 10.50
CA ALA A 316 -12.54 -5.64 11.80
C ALA A 316 -13.45 -6.18 12.93
N GLY A 317 -12.87 -6.81 13.92
CA GLY A 317 -13.57 -7.50 15.00
C GLY A 317 -13.45 -9.02 14.92
N TYR A 318 -13.04 -9.56 13.78
CA TYR A 318 -12.56 -10.94 13.72
C TYR A 318 -11.15 -11.05 14.33
N THR A 319 -10.87 -12.18 14.96
CA THR A 319 -9.53 -12.48 15.48
C THR A 319 -8.51 -12.52 14.32
N ALA A 320 -7.24 -12.36 14.65
CA ALA A 320 -6.17 -12.47 13.63
C ALA A 320 -6.14 -13.87 12.98
N ARG A 321 -6.55 -14.92 13.73
CA ARG A 321 -6.63 -16.29 13.21
C ARG A 321 -7.75 -16.45 12.20
N GLU A 322 -8.95 -15.95 12.51
CA GLU A 322 -10.11 -15.99 11.61
C GLU A 322 -9.82 -15.22 10.31
N ARG A 323 -9.25 -14.03 10.41
CA ARG A 323 -8.89 -13.24 9.21
C ARG A 323 -7.91 -13.98 8.31
N ARG A 324 -6.82 -14.53 8.88
CA ARG A 324 -5.85 -15.33 8.11
C ARG A 324 -6.46 -16.56 7.46
N ARG A 325 -7.42 -17.21 8.13
CA ARG A 325 -8.14 -18.34 7.58
C ARG A 325 -8.99 -17.93 6.37
N LEU A 326 -9.78 -16.86 6.48
CA LEU A 326 -10.59 -16.34 5.37
C LEU A 326 -9.73 -15.90 4.19
N GLU A 327 -8.58 -15.26 4.44
CA GLU A 327 -7.62 -14.89 3.40
C GLU A 327 -7.04 -16.11 2.66
N ALA A 328 -6.72 -17.18 3.40
CA ALA A 328 -6.27 -18.45 2.81
C ALA A 328 -7.40 -19.10 2.01
N ASP A 329 -8.62 -19.17 2.56
CA ASP A 329 -9.79 -19.74 1.91
C ASP A 329 -10.12 -19.03 0.59
N LEU A 330 -9.98 -17.70 0.52
CA LEU A 330 -10.16 -16.93 -0.71
C LEU A 330 -9.05 -17.24 -1.74
N LYS A 331 -7.79 -17.32 -1.28
CA LYS A 331 -6.65 -17.65 -2.16
C LYS A 331 -6.81 -19.03 -2.78
N GLU A 332 -7.20 -20.02 -1.99
CA GLU A 332 -7.38 -21.42 -2.39
C GLU A 332 -8.73 -21.70 -3.08
N GLY A 333 -9.64 -20.72 -3.10
CA GLY A 333 -10.92 -20.83 -3.78
C GLY A 333 -12.02 -21.54 -2.99
N ARG A 334 -11.81 -21.82 -1.70
CA ARG A 334 -12.87 -22.31 -0.78
C ARG A 334 -13.89 -21.21 -0.45
N VAL A 335 -13.52 -19.96 -0.63
CA VAL A 335 -14.37 -18.77 -0.65
C VAL A 335 -14.13 -18.07 -1.98
N ARG A 336 -15.14 -17.44 -2.56
CA ARG A 336 -15.03 -16.74 -3.85
C ARG A 336 -15.19 -15.23 -3.69
N VAL A 337 -16.09 -14.78 -2.83
CA VAL A 337 -16.40 -13.35 -2.65
C VAL A 337 -16.50 -12.99 -1.16
#